data_c0e85c5c6b35fb77b62ca13e07a3754d
#
_entry.id   c0e85c5c6b35fb77b62ca13e07a3754d
#
_cell.length_a   1.000
_cell.length_b   1.000
_cell.length_c   1.000
_cell.angle_alpha   90.00
_cell.angle_beta   90.00
_cell.angle_gamma   90.00
#
_symmetry.space_group_name_H-M   'P 1'
#
loop_
_entity.id
_entity.type
_entity.pdbx_description
1 polymer ?
#
loop_
_entity_poly.entity_id
_entity_poly.type
_entity_poly.pdbx_seq_one_letter_code
_entity_poly.pdbx_strand_id
1 'polypeptide(L)'
;MFSGVTNKEFKKISSIDVAREAWTILETTYEGTKAVKTMKLQRLTSSFEEIRMEEDETFDEFYVKLKDIMNSTFNLGESITESKIVRKILRSLPKRFHAKITAIEEVKDIDQLPLTELVRNLQTYEMGLGLMGKGGKSRKLALKGIEEKIDDSEDEDESKDEDKEEDLTFIANEIIKLL
;
A
#
# COMPACT_ATOMS: atom_id res chain seq x y z
N MET A 1 -33.64 18.73 25.72
CA MET A 1 -32.85 19.53 24.75
C MET A 1 -32.40 18.66 23.62
N PHE A 2 -32.99 18.82 22.44
CA PHE A 2 -32.62 18.06 21.22
C PHE A 2 -31.68 18.89 20.34
N SER A 3 -30.54 19.33 20.88
CA SER A 3 -29.64 20.24 20.17
C SER A 3 -28.82 19.59 19.03
N GLY A 4 -29.03 18.30 18.76
CA GLY A 4 -28.36 17.58 17.69
C GLY A 4 -29.29 17.09 16.57
N VAL A 5 -30.58 17.42 16.59
CA VAL A 5 -31.59 16.91 15.64
C VAL A 5 -32.16 18.07 14.83
N THR A 6 -32.19 17.97 13.50
CA THR A 6 -32.76 18.98 12.64
C THR A 6 -34.30 19.01 12.76
N ASN A 7 -34.94 20.12 12.38
CA ASN A 7 -36.42 20.23 12.38
C ASN A 7 -37.10 19.14 11.54
N LYS A 8 -36.45 18.65 10.49
CA LYS A 8 -36.97 17.58 9.63
C LYS A 8 -36.96 16.24 10.34
N GLU A 9 -35.92 15.97 11.11
CA GLU A 9 -35.77 14.76 11.93
C GLU A 9 -36.72 14.79 13.11
N PHE A 10 -36.80 15.94 13.79
CA PHE A 10 -37.72 16.13 14.90
C PHE A 10 -39.19 15.80 14.52
N LYS A 11 -39.62 16.27 13.34
CA LYS A 11 -40.99 15.98 12.84
C LYS A 11 -41.27 14.48 12.66
N LYS A 12 -40.25 13.67 12.39
CA LYS A 12 -40.40 12.21 12.20
C LYS A 12 -40.58 11.45 13.52
N ILE A 13 -40.03 11.98 14.61
CA ILE A 13 -40.01 11.32 15.92
C ILE A 13 -40.85 12.03 16.97
N SER A 14 -41.40 13.20 16.68
CA SER A 14 -42.16 14.03 17.65
C SER A 14 -43.45 13.39 18.18
N SER A 15 -43.99 12.43 17.47
CA SER A 15 -45.22 11.66 17.88
C SER A 15 -44.90 10.34 18.58
N ILE A 16 -43.62 10.05 18.88
CA ILE A 16 -43.18 8.78 19.40
C ILE A 16 -42.79 8.94 20.87
N ASP A 17 -43.48 8.24 21.76
CA ASP A 17 -43.27 8.33 23.19
C ASP A 17 -42.13 7.44 23.68
N VAL A 18 -41.73 6.41 22.89
CA VAL A 18 -40.70 5.46 23.26
C VAL A 18 -39.39 5.84 22.59
N ALA A 19 -38.41 6.20 23.39
CA ALA A 19 -37.08 6.63 22.89
C ALA A 19 -36.38 5.59 21.98
N ARG A 20 -36.58 4.29 22.24
CA ARG A 20 -36.05 3.20 21.39
C ARG A 20 -36.68 3.21 20.00
N GLU A 21 -37.97 3.44 19.88
CA GLU A 21 -38.65 3.51 18.59
C GLU A 21 -38.20 4.74 17.79
N ALA A 22 -38.13 5.90 18.47
CA ALA A 22 -37.60 7.12 17.87
C ALA A 22 -36.17 6.90 17.33
N TRP A 23 -35.32 6.22 18.08
CA TRP A 23 -33.97 5.88 17.64
C TRP A 23 -33.98 4.95 16.42
N THR A 24 -34.78 3.89 16.43
CA THR A 24 -34.90 2.95 15.30
C THR A 24 -35.39 3.64 14.02
N ILE A 25 -36.26 4.64 14.11
CA ILE A 25 -36.71 5.41 12.96
C ILE A 25 -35.58 6.30 12.41
N LEU A 26 -34.82 6.95 13.28
CA LEU A 26 -33.67 7.74 12.87
C LEU A 26 -32.60 6.84 12.23
N GLU A 27 -32.23 5.75 12.87
CA GLU A 27 -31.30 4.75 12.36
C GLU A 27 -31.71 4.24 10.97
N THR A 28 -32.98 3.80 10.83
CA THR A 28 -33.51 3.33 9.54
C THR A 28 -33.50 4.43 8.47
N THR A 29 -33.73 5.68 8.87
CA THR A 29 -33.74 6.81 7.93
C THR A 29 -32.35 7.14 7.39
N TYR A 30 -31.30 7.04 8.21
CA TYR A 30 -29.93 7.44 7.84
C TYR A 30 -29.08 6.25 7.39
N GLU A 31 -29.16 5.14 8.06
CA GLU A 31 -28.37 3.95 7.74
C GLU A 31 -29.08 3.00 6.76
N GLY A 32 -30.39 3.17 6.58
CA GLY A 32 -31.25 2.32 5.78
C GLY A 32 -31.77 1.10 6.54
N THR A 33 -32.64 0.36 5.89
CA THR A 33 -33.17 -0.90 6.45
C THR A 33 -32.07 -1.95 6.56
N LYS A 34 -32.28 -2.96 7.39
CA LYS A 34 -31.36 -4.11 7.51
C LYS A 34 -31.04 -4.73 6.13
N ALA A 35 -32.03 -4.80 5.24
CA ALA A 35 -31.83 -5.28 3.87
C ALA A 35 -30.84 -4.39 3.07
N VAL A 36 -30.97 -3.07 3.20
CA VAL A 36 -30.05 -2.11 2.53
C VAL A 36 -28.63 -2.22 3.08
N LYS A 37 -28.46 -2.35 4.41
CA LYS A 37 -27.15 -2.61 5.04
C LYS A 37 -26.51 -3.89 4.48
N THR A 38 -27.28 -4.98 4.42
CA THR A 38 -26.79 -6.27 3.89
C THR A 38 -26.36 -6.14 2.43
N MET A 39 -27.16 -5.46 1.59
CA MET A 39 -26.77 -5.23 0.18
C MET A 39 -25.50 -4.38 0.04
N LYS A 40 -25.34 -3.34 0.88
CA LYS A 40 -24.13 -2.52 0.90
C LYS A 40 -22.91 -3.34 1.31
N LEU A 41 -23.02 -4.17 2.36
CA LEU A 41 -21.96 -5.06 2.82
C LEU A 41 -21.57 -6.08 1.74
N GLN A 42 -22.55 -6.70 1.09
CA GLN A 42 -22.30 -7.63 -0.02
C GLN A 42 -21.53 -6.95 -1.16
N ARG A 43 -21.91 -5.72 -1.54
CA ARG A 43 -21.20 -4.94 -2.55
C ARG A 43 -19.77 -4.60 -2.12
N LEU A 44 -19.56 -4.19 -0.86
CA LEU A 44 -18.21 -3.92 -0.33
C LEU A 44 -17.34 -5.18 -0.29
N THR A 45 -17.92 -6.33 0.04
CA THR A 45 -17.25 -7.63 -0.01
C THR A 45 -16.81 -7.95 -1.45
N SER A 46 -17.69 -7.80 -2.43
CA SER A 46 -17.33 -7.98 -3.84
C SER A 46 -16.22 -7.01 -4.27
N SER A 47 -16.33 -5.72 -3.92
CA SER A 47 -15.28 -4.73 -4.21
C SER A 47 -13.94 -5.09 -3.55
N PHE A 48 -13.97 -5.61 -2.32
CA PHE A 48 -12.77 -6.10 -1.64
C PHE A 48 -12.15 -7.30 -2.35
N GLU A 49 -12.95 -8.24 -2.84
CA GLU A 49 -12.44 -9.42 -3.57
C GLU A 49 -11.91 -9.05 -4.98
N GLU A 50 -12.48 -8.04 -5.63
CA GLU A 50 -12.11 -7.61 -6.97
C GLU A 50 -10.94 -6.65 -7.02
N ILE A 51 -10.71 -5.84 -5.96
CA ILE A 51 -9.68 -4.80 -5.97
C ILE A 51 -8.30 -5.40 -6.26
N ARG A 52 -7.59 -4.80 -7.22
CA ARG A 52 -6.21 -5.10 -7.60
C ARG A 52 -5.47 -3.80 -7.85
N MET A 53 -4.17 -3.83 -7.65
CA MET A 53 -3.28 -2.74 -7.98
C MET A 53 -2.97 -2.78 -9.48
N GLU A 54 -3.14 -1.66 -10.16
CA GLU A 54 -2.81 -1.51 -11.58
C GLU A 54 -1.30 -1.41 -11.80
N GLU A 55 -0.84 -1.64 -13.03
CA GLU A 55 0.61 -1.65 -13.35
C GLU A 55 1.26 -0.26 -13.23
N ASP A 56 0.53 0.81 -13.47
CA ASP A 56 0.96 2.21 -13.39
C ASP A 56 0.58 2.91 -12.09
N GLU A 57 -0.21 2.24 -11.25
CA GLU A 57 -0.64 2.73 -9.95
C GLU A 57 0.47 2.62 -8.90
N THR A 58 0.57 3.59 -7.99
CA THR A 58 1.44 3.50 -6.81
C THR A 58 0.80 2.64 -5.72
N PHE A 59 1.65 2.07 -4.86
CA PHE A 59 1.16 1.30 -3.71
C PHE A 59 0.30 2.15 -2.77
N ASP A 60 0.63 3.42 -2.59
CA ASP A 60 -0.13 4.33 -1.74
C ASP A 60 -1.54 4.58 -2.29
N GLU A 61 -1.69 4.80 -3.59
CA GLU A 61 -3.00 4.98 -4.24
C GLU A 61 -3.86 3.72 -4.11
N PHE A 62 -3.29 2.54 -4.35
CA PHE A 62 -3.95 1.27 -4.13
C PHE A 62 -4.39 1.08 -2.67
N TYR A 63 -3.50 1.38 -1.71
CA TYR A 63 -3.78 1.22 -0.28
C TYR A 63 -4.88 2.15 0.20
N VAL A 64 -4.96 3.38 -0.31
CA VAL A 64 -6.07 4.32 -0.03
C VAL A 64 -7.41 3.72 -0.47
N LYS A 65 -7.51 3.18 -1.68
CA LYS A 65 -8.74 2.52 -2.16
C LYS A 65 -9.15 1.34 -1.27
N LEU A 66 -8.18 0.52 -0.87
CA LEU A 66 -8.42 -0.61 0.03
C LEU A 66 -8.89 -0.14 1.40
N LYS A 67 -8.28 0.90 1.95
CA LYS A 67 -8.64 1.50 3.23
C LYS A 67 -10.06 2.09 3.23
N ASP A 68 -10.50 2.68 2.12
CA ASP A 68 -11.87 3.19 1.97
C ASP A 68 -12.91 2.05 2.04
N ILE A 69 -12.63 0.91 1.42
CA ILE A 69 -13.47 -0.28 1.53
C ILE A 69 -13.53 -0.78 2.98
N MET A 70 -12.38 -0.86 3.66
CA MET A 70 -12.29 -1.30 5.06
C MET A 70 -13.10 -0.37 5.98
N ASN A 71 -12.92 0.94 5.85
CA ASN A 71 -13.63 1.95 6.63
C ASN A 71 -15.14 1.90 6.37
N SER A 72 -15.55 1.72 5.11
CA SER A 72 -16.97 1.60 4.73
C SER A 72 -17.61 0.35 5.34
N THR A 73 -16.89 -0.77 5.36
CA THR A 73 -17.34 -2.02 5.98
C THR A 73 -17.47 -1.88 7.49
N PHE A 74 -16.47 -1.25 8.12
CA PHE A 74 -16.47 -0.96 9.57
C PHE A 74 -17.65 -0.06 9.96
N ASN A 75 -17.95 0.98 9.21
CA ASN A 75 -19.09 1.88 9.44
C ASN A 75 -20.45 1.18 9.34
N LEU A 76 -20.53 0.05 8.63
CA LEU A 76 -21.73 -0.79 8.57
C LEU A 76 -21.78 -1.87 9.66
N GLY A 77 -20.84 -1.85 10.61
CA GLY A 77 -20.78 -2.74 11.77
C GLY A 77 -20.06 -4.05 11.55
N GLU A 78 -19.35 -4.21 10.42
CA GLU A 78 -18.49 -5.37 10.16
C GLU A 78 -17.02 -4.95 10.04
N SER A 79 -16.09 -5.83 10.45
CA SER A 79 -14.66 -5.59 10.34
C SER A 79 -13.99 -6.71 9.53
N ILE A 80 -13.04 -6.34 8.70
CA ILE A 80 -12.20 -7.28 7.99
C ILE A 80 -10.97 -7.56 8.87
N THR A 81 -10.65 -8.83 9.10
CA THR A 81 -9.49 -9.21 9.92
C THR A 81 -8.18 -8.80 9.26
N GLU A 82 -7.18 -8.45 10.06
CA GLU A 82 -5.88 -7.98 9.60
C GLU A 82 -5.19 -9.02 8.70
N SER A 83 -5.23 -10.31 9.07
CA SER A 83 -4.68 -11.38 8.25
C SER A 83 -5.35 -11.50 6.88
N LYS A 84 -6.68 -11.27 6.79
CA LYS A 84 -7.40 -11.25 5.51
C LYS A 84 -6.96 -10.08 4.63
N ILE A 85 -6.71 -8.92 5.24
CA ILE A 85 -6.21 -7.72 4.54
C ILE A 85 -4.79 -7.96 4.02
N VAL A 86 -3.89 -8.48 4.86
CA VAL A 86 -2.51 -8.82 4.49
C VAL A 86 -2.47 -9.78 3.29
N ARG A 87 -3.23 -10.88 3.36
CA ARG A 87 -3.34 -11.84 2.25
C ARG A 87 -3.91 -11.20 0.98
N LYS A 88 -4.89 -10.29 1.12
CA LYS A 88 -5.47 -9.59 -0.02
C LYS A 88 -4.46 -8.67 -0.68
N ILE A 89 -3.71 -7.89 0.08
CA ILE A 89 -2.65 -7.02 -0.44
C ILE A 89 -1.66 -7.86 -1.27
N LEU A 90 -1.07 -8.92 -0.68
CA LEU A 90 -0.06 -9.74 -1.36
C LEU A 90 -0.55 -10.34 -2.69
N ARG A 91 -1.83 -10.75 -2.76
CA ARG A 91 -2.45 -11.30 -3.98
C ARG A 91 -2.85 -10.24 -5.02
N SER A 92 -2.91 -8.98 -4.62
CA SER A 92 -3.40 -7.88 -5.45
C SER A 92 -2.28 -7.08 -6.10
N LEU A 93 -1.02 -7.32 -5.72
CA LEU A 93 0.14 -6.59 -6.23
C LEU A 93 0.54 -7.05 -7.65
N PRO A 94 0.99 -6.12 -8.52
CA PRO A 94 1.48 -6.42 -9.86
C PRO A 94 2.85 -7.11 -9.83
N LYS A 95 3.26 -7.63 -11.00
CA LYS A 95 4.48 -8.44 -11.17
C LYS A 95 5.77 -7.78 -10.64
N ARG A 96 5.86 -6.44 -10.68
CA ARG A 96 7.02 -5.70 -10.17
C ARG A 96 7.28 -5.93 -8.68
N PHE A 97 6.28 -6.39 -7.90
CA PHE A 97 6.42 -6.71 -6.49
C PHE A 97 6.72 -8.19 -6.21
N HIS A 98 6.73 -9.08 -7.22
CA HIS A 98 6.87 -10.53 -7.00
C HIS A 98 8.09 -10.91 -6.17
N ALA A 99 9.26 -10.34 -6.45
CA ALA A 99 10.49 -10.62 -5.69
C ALA A 99 10.32 -10.27 -4.20
N LYS A 100 9.63 -9.17 -3.90
CA LYS A 100 9.36 -8.76 -2.52
C LYS A 100 8.32 -9.65 -1.84
N ILE A 101 7.28 -10.06 -2.57
CA ILE A 101 6.26 -10.98 -2.07
C ILE A 101 6.92 -12.31 -1.67
N THR A 102 7.69 -12.92 -2.58
CA THR A 102 8.40 -14.18 -2.32
C THR A 102 9.29 -14.06 -1.07
N ALA A 103 10.07 -12.99 -0.95
CA ALA A 103 10.93 -12.78 0.21
C ALA A 103 10.13 -12.64 1.53
N ILE A 104 8.94 -12.06 1.50
CA ILE A 104 8.06 -11.95 2.69
C ILE A 104 7.50 -13.33 3.04
N GLU A 105 7.01 -14.10 2.05
CA GLU A 105 6.40 -15.41 2.24
C GLU A 105 7.40 -16.47 2.72
N GLU A 106 8.68 -16.35 2.34
CA GLU A 106 9.74 -17.28 2.78
C GLU A 106 10.16 -17.04 4.24
N VAL A 107 10.13 -15.80 4.72
CA VAL A 107 10.72 -15.42 6.01
C VAL A 107 9.68 -15.32 7.12
N LYS A 108 8.40 -15.02 6.78
CA LYS A 108 7.37 -14.68 7.77
C LYS A 108 6.11 -15.52 7.60
N ASP A 109 5.53 -15.88 8.75
CA ASP A 109 4.15 -16.36 8.79
C ASP A 109 3.21 -15.20 8.47
N ILE A 110 2.53 -15.29 7.32
CA ILE A 110 1.61 -14.27 6.82
C ILE A 110 0.49 -13.98 7.81
N ASP A 111 0.08 -14.97 8.60
CA ASP A 111 -1.00 -14.82 9.58
C ASP A 111 -0.57 -14.02 10.83
N GLN A 112 0.73 -13.93 11.09
CA GLN A 112 1.31 -13.17 12.18
C GLN A 112 1.92 -11.83 11.72
N LEU A 113 1.92 -11.55 10.42
CA LEU A 113 2.52 -10.34 9.88
C LEU A 113 1.62 -9.12 10.14
N PRO A 114 2.09 -8.11 10.93
CA PRO A 114 1.32 -6.88 11.15
C PRO A 114 1.11 -6.10 9.85
N LEU A 115 -0.10 -5.62 9.63
CA LEU A 115 -0.44 -4.83 8.44
C LEU A 115 0.46 -3.59 8.27
N THR A 116 0.76 -2.91 9.38
CA THR A 116 1.63 -1.73 9.40
C THR A 116 3.05 -2.04 8.92
N GLU A 117 3.57 -3.21 9.27
CA GLU A 117 4.87 -3.68 8.83
C GLU A 117 4.88 -4.01 7.34
N LEU A 118 3.84 -4.73 6.86
CA LEU A 118 3.68 -5.02 5.44
C LEU A 118 3.64 -3.74 4.61
N VAL A 119 2.79 -2.77 5.00
CA VAL A 119 2.64 -1.49 4.28
C VAL A 119 3.99 -0.77 4.18
N ARG A 120 4.72 -0.61 5.28
CA ARG A 120 6.05 0.03 5.29
C ARG A 120 7.04 -0.69 4.37
N ASN A 121 7.06 -2.03 4.41
CA ASN A 121 7.94 -2.83 3.58
C ASN A 121 7.68 -2.67 2.09
N LEU A 122 6.40 -2.58 1.69
CA LEU A 122 6.00 -2.41 0.29
C LEU A 122 6.27 -0.99 -0.21
N GLN A 123 5.98 0.04 0.60
CA GLN A 123 6.33 1.44 0.28
C GLN A 123 7.84 1.62 0.08
N THR A 124 8.65 1.10 1.01
CA THR A 124 10.12 1.16 0.90
C THR A 124 10.62 0.44 -0.35
N TYR A 125 10.06 -0.72 -0.67
CA TYR A 125 10.43 -1.47 -1.87
C TYR A 125 10.08 -0.71 -3.16
N GLU A 126 8.89 -0.12 -3.24
CA GLU A 126 8.46 0.69 -4.39
C GLU A 126 9.37 1.90 -4.62
N MET A 127 9.77 2.60 -3.55
CA MET A 127 10.76 3.69 -3.62
C MET A 127 12.08 3.20 -4.22
N GLY A 128 12.56 2.02 -3.81
CA GLY A 128 13.76 1.39 -4.35
C GLY A 128 13.64 1.07 -5.85
N LEU A 129 12.49 0.58 -6.31
CA LEU A 129 12.23 0.33 -7.73
C LEU A 129 12.30 1.63 -8.56
N GLY A 130 11.73 2.73 -8.04
CA GLY A 130 11.78 4.06 -8.68
C GLY A 130 13.20 4.60 -8.83
N LEU A 131 14.07 4.37 -7.86
CA LEU A 131 15.49 4.75 -7.89
C LEU A 131 16.29 3.89 -8.88
N MET A 132 16.04 2.57 -8.93
CA MET A 132 16.68 1.67 -9.89
C MET A 132 16.29 1.99 -11.35
N GLY A 133 15.02 2.36 -11.60
CA GLY A 133 14.57 2.76 -12.95
C GLY A 133 15.23 4.03 -13.47
N LYS A 134 15.54 4.98 -12.60
CA LYS A 134 16.27 6.22 -12.96
C LYS A 134 17.77 5.99 -13.13
N GLY A 135 18.37 5.11 -12.33
CA GLY A 135 19.80 4.76 -12.41
C GLY A 135 20.14 3.89 -13.62
N GLY A 136 19.22 3.03 -14.07
CA GLY A 136 19.44 2.17 -15.23
C GLY A 136 19.55 2.92 -16.56
N LYS A 137 18.86 4.04 -16.72
CA LYS A 137 18.99 4.91 -17.91
C LYS A 137 20.31 5.70 -17.89
N SER A 138 20.78 6.13 -16.72
CA SER A 138 22.06 6.84 -16.56
C SER A 138 23.26 5.92 -16.77
N ARG A 139 23.19 4.65 -16.27
CA ARG A 139 24.26 3.66 -16.50
C ARG A 139 24.38 3.22 -17.97
N LYS A 140 23.24 3.03 -18.68
CA LYS A 140 23.26 2.70 -20.11
C LYS A 140 23.83 3.84 -20.96
N LEU A 141 23.57 5.08 -20.59
CA LEU A 141 24.16 6.26 -21.27
C LEU A 141 25.67 6.38 -20.97
N ALA A 142 26.11 6.08 -19.75
CA ALA A 142 27.55 6.09 -19.40
C ALA A 142 28.31 4.96 -20.10
N LEU A 143 27.76 3.74 -20.19
CA LEU A 143 28.35 2.63 -20.93
C LEU A 143 28.41 2.90 -22.44
N LYS A 144 27.38 3.52 -23.02
CA LYS A 144 27.38 3.88 -24.43
C LYS A 144 28.40 4.99 -24.78
N GLY A 145 28.64 5.92 -23.86
CA GLY A 145 29.68 6.95 -24.00
C GLY A 145 31.12 6.42 -23.87
N ILE A 146 31.30 5.23 -23.30
CA ILE A 146 32.61 4.55 -23.19
C ILE A 146 32.89 3.74 -24.47
N GLU A 147 31.89 3.10 -25.07
CA GLU A 147 32.05 2.36 -26.35
C GLU A 147 32.35 3.27 -27.55
N GLU A 148 31.85 4.52 -27.57
CA GLU A 148 32.17 5.48 -28.65
C GLU A 148 33.54 6.14 -28.52
N LYS A 149 34.26 5.96 -27.37
CA LYS A 149 35.59 6.56 -27.11
C LYS A 149 36.76 5.59 -27.31
N ILE A 150 36.55 4.33 -27.68
CA ILE A 150 37.62 3.33 -27.80
C ILE A 150 38.18 3.22 -29.24
N ASP A 151 37.61 3.95 -30.21
CA ASP A 151 38.01 3.83 -31.62
C ASP A 151 38.95 4.93 -32.16
N ASP A 152 39.60 5.71 -31.30
CA ASP A 152 40.72 6.58 -31.77
C ASP A 152 41.61 7.04 -30.60
N SER A 153 42.70 6.32 -30.31
CA SER A 153 44.03 6.78 -29.92
C SER A 153 44.79 5.71 -29.15
N GLU A 154 45.73 5.06 -29.84
CA GLU A 154 46.95 4.53 -29.23
C GLU A 154 47.81 5.74 -28.85
N ASP A 155 48.11 5.88 -27.53
CA ASP A 155 49.41 6.33 -27.00
C ASP A 155 49.33 6.52 -25.46
N GLU A 156 50.23 5.82 -24.82
CA GLU A 156 50.90 5.96 -23.50
C GLU A 156 50.37 6.98 -22.48
N ASP A 157 49.92 6.50 -21.25
CA ASP A 157 50.59 6.88 -20.00
C ASP A 157 50.07 6.00 -18.82
N GLU A 158 51.03 5.35 -18.16
CA GLU A 158 50.89 4.70 -16.85
C GLU A 158 50.73 5.75 -15.75
N SER A 159 49.75 5.50 -14.86
CA SER A 159 49.73 5.82 -13.44
C SER A 159 48.42 6.51 -13.00
N LYS A 160 47.64 5.79 -12.21
CA LYS A 160 46.77 6.20 -11.07
C LYS A 160 45.54 5.32 -10.93
N ASP A 161 45.71 4.14 -10.31
CA ASP A 161 44.59 3.28 -9.85
C ASP A 161 44.72 2.83 -8.39
N GLU A 162 45.38 3.62 -7.51
CA GLU A 162 45.45 3.26 -6.07
C GLU A 162 44.34 3.86 -5.19
N ASP A 163 43.60 4.88 -5.63
CA ASP A 163 42.62 5.57 -4.76
C ASP A 163 41.19 4.96 -4.76
N LYS A 164 40.90 3.95 -5.58
CA LYS A 164 39.55 3.36 -5.66
C LYS A 164 39.32 2.07 -4.86
N GLU A 165 40.39 1.39 -4.46
CA GLU A 165 40.26 0.17 -3.63
C GLU A 165 40.05 0.49 -2.14
N GLU A 166 40.52 1.64 -1.65
CA GLU A 166 40.35 2.03 -0.25
C GLU A 166 38.92 2.38 0.10
N ASP A 167 38.14 2.99 -0.80
CA ASP A 167 36.73 3.36 -0.56
C ASP A 167 35.78 2.15 -0.50
N LEU A 168 36.05 1.09 -1.26
CA LEU A 168 35.24 -0.12 -1.26
C LEU A 168 35.50 -0.99 -0.02
N THR A 169 36.73 -1.01 0.47
CA THR A 169 37.07 -1.74 1.70
C THR A 169 36.52 -1.06 2.95
N PHE A 170 36.44 0.28 2.96
CA PHE A 170 35.86 1.04 4.05
C PHE A 170 34.33 0.77 4.18
N ILE A 171 33.60 0.79 3.07
CA ILE A 171 32.15 0.52 3.03
C ILE A 171 31.86 -0.94 3.42
N ALA A 172 32.67 -1.90 2.99
CA ALA A 172 32.49 -3.31 3.36
C ALA A 172 32.68 -3.55 4.87
N ASN A 173 33.65 -2.89 5.49
CA ASN A 173 33.92 -2.99 6.93
C ASN A 173 32.84 -2.30 7.79
N GLU A 174 32.18 -1.25 7.28
CA GLU A 174 31.06 -0.59 7.98
C GLU A 174 29.81 -1.45 7.99
N ILE A 175 29.55 -2.19 6.91
CA ILE A 175 28.39 -3.12 6.80
C ILE A 175 28.55 -4.33 7.73
N ILE A 176 29.78 -4.83 7.93
CA ILE A 176 30.07 -5.98 8.81
C ILE A 176 29.90 -5.61 10.30
N LYS A 177 30.04 -4.33 10.67
CA LYS A 177 29.83 -3.85 12.05
C LYS A 177 28.36 -3.66 12.43
N LEU A 178 27.45 -3.69 11.44
CA LEU A 178 26.00 -3.50 11.64
C LEU A 178 25.19 -4.82 11.57
N LEU A 179 25.87 -5.94 11.42
CA LEU A 179 25.31 -7.31 11.52
C LEU A 179 25.71 -7.96 12.85
#